data_6ce7b5b8a18ceb787fac79b6e052d948
#
_entry.id   6ce7b5b8a18ceb787fac79b6e052d948
#
_cell.length_a   1.000
_cell.length_b   1.000
_cell.length_c   1.000
_cell.angle_alpha   90.00
_cell.angle_beta   90.00
_cell.angle_gamma   90.00
#
_symmetry.space_group_name_H-M   'P 1'
#
loop_
_entity.id
_entity.type
_entity.pdbx_description
1 polymer ?
#
loop_
_entity_poly.entity_id
_entity_poly.type
_entity_poly.pdbx_seq_one_letter_code
_entity_poly.pdbx_strand_id
1 'polypeptide(L)'
;MTDQINYVIRSKVDGKYLVARLQEDEDRPEATYLLLFKEDYDALSYINTHGQDLRDRLMVESTSANQLKGLLKRWGYQGIALVEDPLLPTIQFMLSED
;
A
#
# COMPACT_ATOMS: atom_id res chain seq x y z
N MET A 1 -0.86 -13.16 21.92
CA MET A 1 -0.88 -11.92 21.17
C MET A 1 -1.28 -12.18 19.74
N THR A 2 -2.20 -11.41 19.29
CA THR A 2 -2.64 -11.54 17.90
C THR A 2 -1.78 -10.66 17.01
N ASP A 3 -1.33 -11.20 15.91
CA ASP A 3 -0.64 -10.40 14.91
C ASP A 3 -1.61 -9.41 14.31
N GLN A 4 -1.15 -8.20 14.12
CA GLN A 4 -1.94 -7.19 13.46
C GLN A 4 -2.06 -7.53 11.98
N ILE A 5 -3.28 -7.53 11.48
CA ILE A 5 -3.54 -7.76 10.06
C ILE A 5 -3.83 -6.43 9.40
N ASN A 6 -3.17 -6.18 8.30
CA ASN A 6 -3.41 -5.01 7.46
C ASN A 6 -3.81 -5.46 6.07
N TYR A 7 -4.09 -4.51 5.21
CA TYR A 7 -4.61 -4.83 3.87
C TYR A 7 -3.86 -4.05 2.82
N VAL A 8 -3.66 -4.68 1.67
CA VAL A 8 -2.99 -4.08 0.52
C VAL A 8 -3.88 -4.27 -0.70
N ILE A 9 -3.60 -3.51 -1.74
CA ILE A 9 -4.34 -3.63 -2.99
C ILE A 9 -3.39 -4.16 -4.05
N ARG A 10 -3.83 -5.19 -4.76
CA ARG A 10 -3.01 -5.85 -5.75
C ARG A 10 -3.73 -5.89 -7.09
N SER A 11 -2.97 -5.73 -8.16
CA SER A 11 -3.50 -5.84 -9.52
C SER A 11 -3.66 -7.30 -9.90
N LYS A 12 -4.82 -7.67 -10.41
CA LYS A 12 -5.08 -9.02 -10.90
C LYS A 12 -4.37 -9.29 -12.22
N VAL A 13 -4.04 -8.22 -12.93
CA VAL A 13 -3.49 -8.35 -14.28
C VAL A 13 -2.01 -8.71 -14.24
N ASP A 14 -1.23 -7.99 -13.45
CA ASP A 14 0.22 -8.19 -13.42
C ASP A 14 0.76 -8.57 -12.05
N GLY A 15 -0.11 -8.68 -11.05
CA GLY A 15 0.30 -9.08 -9.70
C GLY A 15 1.04 -8.01 -8.92
N LYS A 16 1.12 -6.80 -9.44
CA LYS A 16 1.82 -5.71 -8.74
C LYS A 16 0.91 -5.06 -7.73
N TYR A 17 1.53 -4.53 -6.68
CA TYR A 17 0.79 -3.86 -5.61
C TYR A 17 0.66 -2.38 -5.89
N LEU A 18 -0.41 -1.77 -5.38
CA LEU A 18 -0.56 -0.33 -5.44
C LEU A 18 0.44 0.31 -4.49
N VAL A 19 1.14 1.31 -4.99
CA VAL A 19 2.21 1.98 -4.25
C VAL A 19 2.04 3.49 -4.36
N ALA A 20 2.66 4.20 -3.43
CA ALA A 20 2.82 5.65 -3.51
C ALA A 20 4.28 5.93 -3.82
N ARG A 21 4.53 6.84 -4.75
CA ARG A 21 5.87 7.23 -5.11
C ARG A 21 6.11 8.65 -4.65
N LEU A 22 7.27 8.83 -4.04
CA LEU A 22 7.62 10.10 -3.44
C LEU A 22 9.03 10.48 -3.88
N GLN A 23 9.17 11.69 -4.42
CA GLN A 23 10.47 12.23 -4.78
C GLN A 23 10.61 13.59 -4.13
N GLU A 24 11.53 13.68 -3.15
CA GLU A 24 11.66 14.91 -2.37
C GLU A 24 12.33 16.02 -3.15
N ASP A 25 13.28 15.68 -4.02
CA ASP A 25 13.89 16.66 -4.92
C ASP A 25 14.41 15.96 -6.17
N GLU A 26 14.81 16.75 -7.17
CA GLU A 26 15.21 16.21 -8.46
C GLU A 26 16.49 15.39 -8.42
N ASP A 27 17.33 15.65 -7.43
CA ASP A 27 18.62 14.96 -7.32
C ASP A 27 18.54 13.62 -6.63
N ARG A 28 17.41 13.31 -6.01
CA ARG A 28 17.23 12.05 -5.28
C ARG A 28 16.36 11.10 -6.07
N PRO A 29 16.66 9.80 -5.99
CA PRO A 29 15.80 8.83 -6.64
C PRO A 29 14.42 8.80 -6.01
N GLU A 30 13.45 8.44 -6.82
CA GLU A 30 12.07 8.29 -6.37
C GLU A 30 11.98 7.13 -5.38
N ALA A 31 11.33 7.35 -4.27
CA ALA A 31 11.10 6.33 -3.26
C ALA A 31 9.71 5.74 -3.43
N THR A 32 9.60 4.43 -3.29
CA THR A 32 8.35 3.71 -3.47
C THR A 32 7.89 3.13 -2.13
N TYR A 33 6.65 3.40 -1.78
CA TYR A 33 6.05 2.96 -0.53
C TYR A 33 4.80 2.14 -0.83
N LEU A 34 4.67 1.00 -0.17
CA LEU A 34 3.50 0.14 -0.34
C LEU A 34 2.30 0.76 0.37
N LEU A 35 1.20 0.95 -0.36
CA LEU A 35 -0.03 1.44 0.25
C LEU A 35 -0.59 0.39 1.21
N LEU A 36 -0.90 0.81 2.42
CA LEU A 36 -1.37 -0.07 3.47
C LEU A 36 -2.63 0.49 4.10
N PHE A 37 -3.57 -0.38 4.40
CA PHE A 37 -4.86 0.00 4.98
C PHE A 37 -5.09 -0.82 6.25
N LYS A 38 -5.68 -0.19 7.25
CA LYS A 38 -5.96 -0.86 8.53
C LYS A 38 -7.12 -1.82 8.43
N GLU A 39 -8.10 -1.49 7.59
CA GLU A 39 -9.30 -2.30 7.43
C GLU A 39 -9.55 -2.58 5.96
N ASP A 40 -10.18 -3.72 5.67
CA ASP A 40 -10.47 -4.09 4.29
C ASP A 40 -11.42 -3.09 3.63
N TYR A 41 -12.38 -2.58 4.40
CA TYR A 41 -13.34 -1.61 3.84
C TYR A 41 -12.66 -0.27 3.51
N ASP A 42 -11.56 0.05 4.17
CA ASP A 42 -10.79 1.25 3.81
C ASP A 42 -10.15 1.08 2.44
N ALA A 43 -9.61 -0.11 2.17
CA ALA A 43 -9.03 -0.40 0.86
C ALA A 43 -10.10 -0.37 -0.22
N LEU A 44 -11.27 -0.94 0.06
CA LEU A 44 -12.37 -0.92 -0.89
C LEU A 44 -12.85 0.51 -1.17
N SER A 45 -12.93 1.34 -0.12
CA SER A 45 -13.32 2.75 -0.28
C SER A 45 -12.31 3.50 -1.13
N TYR A 46 -11.03 3.21 -0.94
CA TYR A 46 -9.97 3.84 -1.72
C TYR A 46 -10.12 3.49 -3.21
N ILE A 47 -10.37 2.21 -3.51
CA ILE A 47 -10.57 1.78 -4.88
C ILE A 47 -11.79 2.47 -5.50
N ASN A 48 -12.89 2.51 -4.75
CA ASN A 48 -14.13 3.11 -5.24
C ASN A 48 -14.00 4.61 -5.51
N THR A 49 -13.18 5.30 -4.71
CA THR A 49 -13.03 6.73 -4.82
C THR A 49 -11.96 7.13 -5.83
N HIS A 50 -10.84 6.40 -5.85
CA HIS A 50 -9.67 6.80 -6.63
C HIS A 50 -9.32 5.85 -7.76
N GLY A 51 -9.93 4.69 -7.81
CA GLY A 51 -9.62 3.68 -8.81
C GLY A 51 -10.82 3.07 -9.49
N GLN A 52 -11.89 3.85 -9.68
CA GLN A 52 -13.14 3.35 -10.25
C GLN A 52 -12.95 2.59 -11.55
N ASP A 53 -12.13 3.14 -12.44
CA ASP A 53 -11.92 2.54 -13.75
C ASP A 53 -11.17 1.22 -13.68
N LEU A 54 -10.50 0.97 -12.55
CA LEU A 54 -9.68 -0.21 -12.37
C LEU A 54 -10.28 -1.21 -11.40
N ARG A 55 -11.47 -0.93 -10.89
CA ARG A 55 -12.08 -1.74 -9.83
C ARG A 55 -12.09 -3.23 -10.13
N ASP A 56 -12.41 -3.60 -11.36
CA ASP A 56 -12.49 -5.00 -11.75
C ASP A 56 -11.12 -5.67 -11.87
N ARG A 57 -10.06 -4.86 -11.89
CA ARG A 57 -8.69 -5.35 -12.04
C ARG A 57 -7.90 -5.33 -10.74
N LEU A 58 -8.52 -4.87 -9.67
CA LEU A 58 -7.86 -4.74 -8.38
C LEU A 58 -8.51 -5.64 -7.35
N MET A 59 -7.70 -6.12 -6.42
CA MET A 59 -8.20 -6.96 -5.34
C MET A 59 -7.56 -6.54 -4.03
N VAL A 60 -8.27 -6.73 -2.93
CA VAL A 60 -7.78 -6.44 -1.60
C VAL A 60 -7.25 -7.74 -1.01
N GLU A 61 -6.05 -7.69 -0.47
CA GLU A 61 -5.43 -8.85 0.19
C GLU A 61 -5.03 -8.48 1.61
N SER A 62 -5.19 -9.44 2.52
CA SER A 62 -4.71 -9.24 3.88
C SER A 62 -3.22 -9.58 3.95
N THR A 63 -2.52 -8.94 4.89
CA THR A 63 -1.12 -9.23 5.13
C THR A 63 -0.82 -9.12 6.61
N SER A 64 -0.06 -10.09 7.11
CA SER A 64 0.42 -10.04 8.49
C SER A 64 1.70 -9.21 8.56
N ALA A 65 2.15 -8.90 9.79
CA ALA A 65 3.38 -8.14 9.96
C ALA A 65 4.59 -8.83 9.34
N ASN A 66 4.67 -10.15 9.50
CA ASN A 66 5.78 -10.92 8.94
C ASN A 66 5.73 -10.97 7.43
N GLN A 67 4.53 -11.17 6.87
CA GLN A 67 4.37 -11.16 5.42
C GLN A 67 4.71 -9.81 4.83
N LEU A 68 4.33 -8.75 5.54
CA LEU A 68 4.60 -7.38 5.10
C LEU A 68 6.08 -7.12 4.99
N LYS A 69 6.86 -7.55 5.99
CA LYS A 69 8.31 -7.40 5.94
C LYS A 69 8.92 -8.08 4.72
N GLY A 70 8.47 -9.29 4.46
CA GLY A 70 8.96 -10.04 3.30
C GLY A 70 8.57 -9.38 2.00
N LEU A 71 7.38 -8.81 1.95
CA LEU A 71 6.89 -8.12 0.78
C LEU A 71 7.73 -6.90 0.46
N LEU A 72 7.99 -6.07 1.47
CA LEU A 72 8.78 -4.86 1.29
C LEU A 72 10.17 -5.18 0.78
N LYS A 73 10.78 -6.22 1.35
CA LYS A 73 12.12 -6.64 0.98
C LYS A 73 12.16 -7.20 -0.44
N ARG A 74 11.19 -8.06 -0.76
CA ARG A 74 11.15 -8.72 -2.07
C ARG A 74 10.97 -7.73 -3.21
N TRP A 75 10.12 -6.74 -3.02
CA TRP A 75 9.82 -5.76 -4.05
C TRP A 75 10.71 -4.54 -3.99
N GLY A 76 11.56 -4.43 -2.94
CA GLY A 76 12.48 -3.32 -2.82
C GLY A 76 11.82 -2.01 -2.45
N TYR A 77 10.71 -2.06 -1.71
CA TYR A 77 10.04 -0.84 -1.28
C TYR A 77 10.75 -0.22 -0.08
N GLN A 78 10.78 1.10 -0.01
CA GLN A 78 11.43 1.82 1.07
C GLN A 78 10.64 1.75 2.39
N GLY A 79 9.34 1.54 2.30
CA GLY A 79 8.50 1.46 3.48
C GLY A 79 7.04 1.34 3.11
N ILE A 80 6.18 1.80 3.99
CA ILE A 80 4.74 1.74 3.78
C ILE A 80 4.15 3.14 3.78
N ALA A 81 3.04 3.28 3.06
CA ALA A 81 2.24 4.49 3.03
C ALA A 81 0.89 4.12 3.64
N LEU A 82 0.72 4.40 4.93
CA LEU A 82 -0.50 4.05 5.64
C LEU A 82 -1.59 5.05 5.31
N VAL A 83 -2.67 4.56 4.72
CA VAL A 83 -3.81 5.39 4.36
C VAL A 83 -4.75 5.44 5.56
N GLU A 84 -4.78 6.58 6.25
CA GLU A 84 -5.62 6.74 7.43
C GLU A 84 -7.05 7.09 7.08
N ASP A 85 -7.23 7.88 6.03
CA ASP A 85 -8.56 8.24 5.54
C ASP A 85 -8.55 8.04 4.03
N PRO A 86 -9.22 6.98 3.54
CA PRO A 86 -9.16 6.67 2.11
C PRO A 86 -9.90 7.68 1.23
N LEU A 87 -10.78 8.46 1.81
CA LEU A 87 -11.56 9.43 1.05
C LEU A 87 -10.82 10.73 0.80
N LEU A 88 -10.04 11.21 1.79
CA LEU A 88 -9.36 12.50 1.66
C LEU A 88 -8.18 12.50 0.69
N PRO A 89 -7.29 11.54 0.46
CA PRO A 89 -6.77 10.55 1.40
C PRO A 89 -5.67 11.14 2.28
N THR A 90 -5.68 10.80 3.55
CA THR A 90 -4.63 11.17 4.48
C THR A 90 -3.65 10.00 4.56
N ILE A 91 -2.39 10.24 4.21
CA ILE A 91 -1.38 9.19 4.11
C ILE A 91 -0.22 9.49 5.02
N GLN A 92 0.20 8.50 5.78
CA GLN A 92 1.38 8.59 6.64
C GLN A 92 2.47 7.68 6.09
N PHE A 93 3.63 8.26 5.77
CA PHE A 93 4.75 7.49 5.24
C PHE A 93 5.64 7.01 6.37
N MET A 94 6.00 5.72 6.33
CA MET A 94 6.88 5.13 7.34
C MET A 94 7.95 4.31 6.65
N LEU A 95 9.21 4.58 7.00
CA LEU A 95 10.33 3.85 6.43
C LEU A 95 10.42 2.45 7.02
N SER A 96 10.88 1.52 6.19
CA SER A 96 11.13 0.15 6.63
C SER A 96 12.37 0.15 7.51
N GLU A 97 12.27 -0.56 8.65
CA GLU A 97 13.41 -0.72 9.53
C GLU A 97 14.10 -2.02 9.26
N ASP A 98 14.81 -2.23 8.29
CA ASP A 98 15.40 -3.52 8.03
C ASP A 98 16.74 -3.70 8.18
#